data_3829d4be74cd12e31b7706c35f600eeb
#
_entry.id   3829d4be74cd12e31b7706c35f600eeb
#
_cell.length_a   1.000
_cell.length_b   1.000
_cell.length_c   1.000
_cell.angle_alpha   90.00
_cell.angle_beta   90.00
_cell.angle_gamma   90.00
#
_symmetry.space_group_name_H-M   'P 1'
#
loop_
_entity.id
_entity.type
_entity.pdbx_description
1 polymer ?
#
loop_
_entity_poly.entity_id
_entity_poly.type
_entity_poly.pdbx_seq_one_letter_code
_entity_poly.pdbx_strand_id
1 'polypeptide(L)'
;MRHILLGALLAALSIQLSHAVEDEATKALGDARAFADAGQHAKALERHEWYHENALRVDRAQYGVRLSFALSDWKELADKYPPALASLKAIRDRDAKALEDGTAKAILFNDVVSINETLDEVPATIALFKRLDTKQPALAQKCFAYAREELLARGEAEIFAKYAGDFMTYLAQEIARHNHTAKTYKEQKVMMAERLIENSKEELITTTLQLADMATKQGHADTAAKLKELTFESFPDPRLKP
;
A
#
# COMPACT_ATOMS: atom_id res chain seq x y z
N MET A 1 -1.50 45.28 -25.12
CA MET A 1 -1.16 45.35 -23.69
C MET A 1 -2.25 44.77 -22.74
N ARG A 2 -3.54 44.84 -23.06
CA ARG A 2 -4.63 44.35 -22.16
C ARG A 2 -4.71 42.82 -22.03
N HIS A 3 -4.30 42.03 -23.02
CA HIS A 3 -4.39 40.57 -23.01
C HIS A 3 -3.27 39.89 -22.20
N ILE A 4 -2.11 40.52 -22.01
CA ILE A 4 -0.99 40.00 -21.23
C ILE A 4 -1.27 40.09 -19.73
N LEU A 5 -1.96 41.15 -19.29
CA LEU A 5 -2.33 41.34 -17.89
C LEU A 5 -3.39 40.34 -17.40
N LEU A 6 -4.31 39.91 -18.29
CA LEU A 6 -5.35 38.92 -17.93
C LEU A 6 -4.77 37.51 -17.74
N GLY A 7 -3.80 37.15 -18.59
CA GLY A 7 -3.12 35.83 -18.48
C GLY A 7 -2.28 35.70 -17.20
N ALA A 8 -1.58 36.78 -16.82
CA ALA A 8 -0.78 36.78 -15.58
C ALA A 8 -1.67 36.74 -14.32
N LEU A 9 -2.85 37.38 -14.35
CA LEU A 9 -3.78 37.36 -13.22
C LEU A 9 -4.42 35.97 -13.02
N LEU A 10 -4.75 35.25 -14.09
CA LEU A 10 -5.31 33.91 -14.04
C LEU A 10 -4.27 32.87 -13.60
N ALA A 11 -3.01 33.00 -14.02
CA ALA A 11 -1.92 32.15 -13.60
C ALA A 11 -1.58 32.38 -12.11
N ALA A 12 -1.55 33.61 -11.64
CA ALA A 12 -1.32 33.93 -10.23
C ALA A 12 -2.47 33.40 -9.33
N LEU A 13 -3.71 33.49 -9.79
CA LEU A 13 -4.88 33.01 -9.07
C LEU A 13 -4.88 31.46 -8.98
N SER A 14 -4.46 30.75 -10.04
CA SER A 14 -4.35 29.29 -10.02
C SER A 14 -3.25 28.79 -9.10
N ILE A 15 -2.11 29.48 -9.02
CA ILE A 15 -1.00 29.16 -8.12
C ILE A 15 -1.42 29.40 -6.65
N GLN A 16 -2.10 30.50 -6.36
CA GLN A 16 -2.61 30.78 -5.02
C GLN A 16 -3.69 29.78 -4.58
N LEU A 17 -4.56 29.33 -5.52
CA LEU A 17 -5.57 28.32 -5.22
C LEU A 17 -4.93 26.96 -4.90
N SER A 18 -3.88 26.56 -5.63
CA SER A 18 -3.18 25.29 -5.34
C SER A 18 -2.49 25.30 -3.97
N HIS A 19 -1.86 26.38 -3.56
CA HIS A 19 -1.24 26.52 -2.24
C HIS A 19 -2.27 26.55 -1.10
N ALA A 20 -3.39 27.26 -1.27
CA ALA A 20 -4.47 27.30 -0.27
C ALA A 20 -5.16 25.94 -0.08
N VAL A 21 -5.23 25.17 -1.17
CA VAL A 21 -5.83 23.81 -1.18
C VAL A 21 -4.87 22.78 -0.57
N GLU A 22 -3.55 22.90 -0.81
CA GLU A 22 -2.52 22.07 -0.19
C GLU A 22 -2.50 22.25 1.34
N ASP A 23 -2.66 23.49 1.81
CA ASP A 23 -2.74 23.82 3.23
C ASP A 23 -3.99 23.23 3.91
N GLU A 24 -5.11 23.09 3.20
CA GLU A 24 -6.36 22.57 3.79
C GLU A 24 -6.27 21.10 4.22
N ALA A 25 -5.61 20.23 3.46
CA ALA A 25 -5.44 18.83 3.83
C ALA A 25 -4.49 18.67 5.03
N THR A 26 -3.36 19.36 5.00
CA THR A 26 -2.41 19.38 6.12
C THR A 26 -3.06 19.94 7.38
N LYS A 27 -3.83 21.04 7.24
CA LYS A 27 -4.59 21.63 8.34
C LYS A 27 -5.62 20.66 8.91
N ALA A 28 -6.38 19.95 8.07
CA ALA A 28 -7.42 19.02 8.55
C ALA A 28 -6.82 17.88 9.39
N LEU A 29 -5.67 17.32 8.97
CA LEU A 29 -4.98 16.29 9.74
C LEU A 29 -4.40 16.86 11.05
N GLY A 30 -3.85 18.08 11.02
CA GLY A 30 -3.40 18.79 12.22
C GLY A 30 -4.54 19.08 13.20
N ASP A 31 -5.69 19.55 12.71
CA ASP A 31 -6.89 19.78 13.51
C ASP A 31 -7.40 18.47 14.13
N ALA A 32 -7.38 17.33 13.39
CA ALA A 32 -7.77 16.03 13.92
C ALA A 32 -6.95 15.63 15.14
N ARG A 33 -5.61 15.77 15.06
CA ARG A 33 -4.69 15.52 16.18
C ARG A 33 -4.96 16.44 17.36
N ALA A 34 -5.06 17.74 17.11
CA ALA A 34 -5.31 18.73 18.15
C ALA A 34 -6.63 18.50 18.88
N PHE A 35 -7.71 18.12 18.16
CA PHE A 35 -8.99 17.78 18.77
C PHE A 35 -8.91 16.46 19.58
N ALA A 36 -8.18 15.46 19.09
CA ALA A 36 -7.97 14.21 19.81
C ALA A 36 -7.24 14.44 21.14
N ASP A 37 -6.14 15.22 21.10
CA ASP A 37 -5.36 15.60 22.30
C ASP A 37 -6.18 16.40 23.31
N ALA A 38 -7.10 17.24 22.82
CA ALA A 38 -8.02 18.02 23.66
C ALA A 38 -9.24 17.21 24.16
N GLY A 39 -9.32 15.90 23.86
CA GLY A 39 -10.47 15.05 24.23
C GLY A 39 -11.76 15.34 23.46
N GLN A 40 -11.69 16.14 22.38
CA GLN A 40 -12.82 16.49 21.53
C GLN A 40 -13.01 15.44 20.43
N HIS A 41 -13.20 14.18 20.82
CA HIS A 41 -13.11 13.00 19.94
C HIS A 41 -14.08 13.05 18.74
N ALA A 42 -15.29 13.59 18.91
CA ALA A 42 -16.23 13.71 17.81
C ALA A 42 -15.71 14.67 16.71
N LYS A 43 -15.12 15.80 17.11
CA LYS A 43 -14.52 16.74 16.15
C LYS A 43 -13.27 16.16 15.49
N ALA A 44 -12.46 15.40 16.25
CA ALA A 44 -11.32 14.70 15.69
C ALA A 44 -11.76 13.72 14.59
N LEU A 45 -12.83 12.93 14.84
CA LEU A 45 -13.40 12.03 13.85
C LEU A 45 -13.87 12.77 12.60
N GLU A 46 -14.62 13.85 12.73
CA GLU A 46 -15.06 14.68 11.58
C GLU A 46 -13.87 15.13 10.70
N ARG A 47 -12.73 15.47 11.32
CA ARG A 47 -11.52 15.87 10.59
C ARG A 47 -10.83 14.69 9.91
N HIS A 48 -10.76 13.51 10.55
CA HIS A 48 -10.23 12.30 9.93
C HIS A 48 -11.06 11.87 8.72
N GLU A 49 -12.40 11.85 8.85
CA GLU A 49 -13.32 11.55 7.74
C GLU A 49 -13.13 12.52 6.58
N TRP A 50 -13.13 13.82 6.88
CA TRP A 50 -12.91 14.84 5.85
C TRP A 50 -11.56 14.65 5.15
N TYR A 51 -10.49 14.44 5.92
CA TYR A 51 -9.14 14.24 5.37
C TYR A 51 -9.11 13.01 4.47
N HIS A 52 -9.62 11.89 4.94
CA HIS A 52 -9.60 10.63 4.19
C HIS A 52 -10.33 10.76 2.83
N GLU A 53 -11.44 11.48 2.79
CA GLU A 53 -12.24 11.63 1.58
C GLU A 53 -11.70 12.73 0.64
N ASN A 54 -11.05 13.76 1.16
CA ASN A 54 -10.75 14.96 0.39
C ASN A 54 -9.26 15.18 0.12
N ALA A 55 -8.34 14.59 0.89
CA ALA A 55 -6.92 14.88 0.81
C ALA A 55 -6.35 14.72 -0.62
N LEU A 56 -6.73 13.66 -1.34
CA LEU A 56 -6.23 13.40 -2.70
C LEU A 56 -6.83 14.33 -3.76
N ARG A 57 -7.99 14.92 -3.49
CA ARG A 57 -8.58 15.95 -4.36
C ARG A 57 -7.84 17.28 -4.19
N VAL A 58 -7.37 17.51 -2.98
CA VAL A 58 -6.60 18.69 -2.59
C VAL A 58 -5.16 18.60 -3.09
N ASP A 59 -4.46 17.54 -2.70
CA ASP A 59 -3.07 17.28 -3.10
C ASP A 59 -2.82 15.77 -3.23
N ARG A 60 -2.38 15.33 -4.40
CA ARG A 60 -2.04 13.92 -4.66
C ARG A 60 -0.83 13.43 -3.88
N ALA A 61 0.05 14.32 -3.42
CA ALA A 61 1.19 13.97 -2.56
C ALA A 61 0.75 13.43 -1.19
N GLN A 62 -0.49 13.72 -0.76
CA GLN A 62 -1.07 13.17 0.46
C GLN A 62 -1.35 11.65 0.40
N TYR A 63 -1.18 10.99 -0.76
CA TYR A 63 -1.53 9.57 -0.92
C TYR A 63 -0.85 8.68 0.12
N GLY A 64 0.46 8.80 0.30
CA GLY A 64 1.21 8.02 1.29
C GLY A 64 0.81 8.36 2.73
N VAL A 65 0.68 9.64 3.06
CA VAL A 65 0.28 10.10 4.41
C VAL A 65 -1.11 9.61 4.76
N ARG A 66 -2.05 9.65 3.78
CA ARG A 66 -3.45 9.23 3.96
C ARG A 66 -3.56 7.74 4.32
N LEU A 67 -2.71 6.89 3.76
CA LEU A 67 -2.72 5.43 3.95
C LEU A 67 -1.73 4.93 5.02
N SER A 68 -1.05 5.83 5.73
CA SER A 68 -0.11 5.49 6.79
C SER A 68 -0.37 6.31 8.05
N PHE A 69 0.27 7.46 8.22
CA PHE A 69 0.19 8.29 9.42
C PHE A 69 -1.24 8.69 9.78
N ALA A 70 -2.06 9.07 8.79
CA ALA A 70 -3.44 9.47 9.05
C ALA A 70 -4.31 8.30 9.52
N LEU A 71 -4.07 7.08 9.03
CA LEU A 71 -4.75 5.88 9.52
C LEU A 71 -4.27 5.50 10.93
N SER A 72 -2.97 5.65 11.22
CA SER A 72 -2.43 5.43 12.58
C SER A 72 -3.05 6.39 13.59
N ASP A 73 -3.11 7.69 13.26
CA ASP A 73 -3.76 8.69 14.11
C ASP A 73 -5.26 8.37 14.32
N TRP A 74 -5.94 7.92 13.25
CA TRP A 74 -7.35 7.52 13.35
C TRP A 74 -7.52 6.27 14.21
N LYS A 75 -6.61 5.30 14.12
CA LYS A 75 -6.61 4.11 14.99
C LYS A 75 -6.43 4.47 16.45
N GLU A 76 -5.52 5.40 16.78
CA GLU A 76 -5.34 5.89 18.15
C GLU A 76 -6.60 6.56 18.69
N LEU A 77 -7.33 7.30 17.85
CA LEU A 77 -8.64 7.84 18.20
C LEU A 77 -9.66 6.72 18.41
N ALA A 78 -9.68 5.71 17.53
CA ALA A 78 -10.60 4.57 17.59
C ALA A 78 -10.44 3.74 18.86
N ASP A 79 -9.24 3.66 19.42
CA ASP A 79 -8.97 2.96 20.69
C ASP A 79 -9.60 3.68 21.90
N LYS A 80 -9.88 4.97 21.77
CA LYS A 80 -10.48 5.82 22.83
C LYS A 80 -11.95 6.16 22.56
N TYR A 81 -12.38 6.10 21.29
CA TYR A 81 -13.67 6.56 20.84
C TYR A 81 -14.30 5.56 19.85
N PRO A 82 -15.18 4.63 20.32
CA PRO A 82 -15.75 3.58 19.49
C PRO A 82 -16.41 4.04 18.18
N PRO A 83 -17.06 5.22 18.07
CA PRO A 83 -17.59 5.71 16.81
C PRO A 83 -16.50 5.89 15.73
N ALA A 84 -15.25 6.22 16.11
CA ALA A 84 -14.15 6.34 15.16
C ALA A 84 -13.76 4.98 14.55
N LEU A 85 -13.78 3.91 15.35
CA LEU A 85 -13.60 2.55 14.85
C LEU A 85 -14.73 2.14 13.89
N ALA A 86 -15.96 2.45 14.26
CA ALA A 86 -17.13 2.12 13.44
C ALA A 86 -17.08 2.84 12.08
N SER A 87 -16.70 4.13 12.08
CA SER A 87 -16.55 4.91 10.86
C SER A 87 -15.45 4.35 9.94
N LEU A 88 -14.26 4.04 10.49
CA LEU A 88 -13.15 3.47 9.71
C LEU A 88 -13.55 2.12 9.08
N LYS A 89 -14.23 1.26 9.83
CA LYS A 89 -14.76 0.00 9.30
C LYS A 89 -15.84 0.20 8.23
N ALA A 90 -16.72 1.19 8.40
CA ALA A 90 -17.74 1.50 7.42
C ALA A 90 -17.16 1.99 6.09
N ILE A 91 -16.09 2.79 6.12
CA ILE A 91 -15.35 3.21 4.91
C ILE A 91 -14.73 1.99 4.21
N ARG A 92 -14.01 1.14 4.94
CA ARG A 92 -13.45 -0.10 4.40
C ARG A 92 -14.51 -0.98 3.74
N ASP A 93 -15.62 -1.20 4.40
CA ASP A 93 -16.68 -2.09 3.92
C ASP A 93 -17.40 -1.50 2.69
N ARG A 94 -17.63 -0.18 2.66
CA ARG A 94 -18.12 0.55 1.49
C ARG A 94 -17.19 0.36 0.29
N ASP A 95 -15.90 0.53 0.50
CA ASP A 95 -14.88 0.48 -0.54
C ASP A 95 -14.67 -0.96 -1.06
N ALA A 96 -14.68 -1.94 -0.15
CA ALA A 96 -14.67 -3.36 -0.51
C ALA A 96 -15.90 -3.74 -1.35
N LYS A 97 -17.08 -3.26 -0.97
CA LYS A 97 -18.30 -3.48 -1.75
C LYS A 97 -18.23 -2.85 -3.14
N ALA A 98 -17.74 -1.63 -3.27
CA ALA A 98 -17.58 -0.97 -4.56
C ALA A 98 -16.64 -1.73 -5.50
N LEU A 99 -15.57 -2.35 -4.96
CA LEU A 99 -14.69 -3.25 -5.72
C LEU A 99 -15.44 -4.52 -6.17
N GLU A 100 -16.18 -5.17 -5.28
CA GLU A 100 -16.95 -6.38 -5.61
C GLU A 100 -18.06 -6.12 -6.63
N ASP A 101 -18.69 -4.95 -6.59
CA ASP A 101 -19.71 -4.52 -7.55
C ASP A 101 -19.09 -4.06 -8.90
N GLY A 102 -17.76 -3.99 -9.00
CA GLY A 102 -17.04 -3.57 -10.22
C GLY A 102 -17.18 -2.08 -10.54
N THR A 103 -17.62 -1.27 -9.57
CA THR A 103 -17.82 0.18 -9.74
C THR A 103 -16.57 0.99 -9.39
N ALA A 104 -15.56 0.35 -8.77
CA ALA A 104 -14.33 0.99 -8.33
C ALA A 104 -13.10 0.55 -9.13
N LYS A 105 -12.05 1.38 -9.10
CA LYS A 105 -10.74 1.07 -9.69
C LYS A 105 -9.87 0.28 -8.71
N ALA A 106 -8.90 -0.48 -9.24
CA ALA A 106 -7.98 -1.30 -8.44
C ALA A 106 -7.21 -0.52 -7.37
N ILE A 107 -6.95 0.77 -7.55
CA ILE A 107 -6.27 1.60 -6.55
C ILE A 107 -7.04 1.66 -5.21
N LEU A 108 -8.38 1.55 -5.23
CA LEU A 108 -9.19 1.52 -4.02
C LEU A 108 -8.94 0.25 -3.18
N PHE A 109 -8.46 -0.84 -3.82
CA PHE A 109 -8.07 -2.04 -3.09
C PHE A 109 -6.92 -1.76 -2.12
N ASN A 110 -5.97 -0.89 -2.50
CA ASN A 110 -4.88 -0.48 -1.60
C ASN A 110 -5.40 0.28 -0.37
N ASP A 111 -6.44 1.08 -0.51
CA ASP A 111 -7.09 1.75 0.63
C ASP A 111 -7.66 0.70 1.61
N VAL A 112 -8.36 -0.32 1.09
CA VAL A 112 -8.89 -1.41 1.90
C VAL A 112 -7.77 -2.21 2.58
N VAL A 113 -6.68 -2.51 1.87
CA VAL A 113 -5.49 -3.17 2.43
C VAL A 113 -4.95 -2.37 3.60
N SER A 114 -4.65 -1.08 3.40
CA SER A 114 -4.06 -0.22 4.44
C SER A 114 -4.98 -0.08 5.67
N ILE A 115 -6.29 -0.03 5.49
CA ILE A 115 -7.23 0.00 6.62
C ILE A 115 -7.24 -1.35 7.35
N ASN A 116 -7.24 -2.49 6.64
CA ASN A 116 -7.19 -3.81 7.26
C ASN A 116 -5.89 -4.04 8.04
N GLU A 117 -4.74 -3.58 7.52
CA GLU A 117 -3.46 -3.60 8.23
C GLU A 117 -3.52 -2.75 9.51
N THR A 118 -4.04 -1.52 9.42
CA THR A 118 -4.23 -0.62 10.56
C THR A 118 -5.13 -1.22 11.65
N LEU A 119 -6.11 -2.03 11.25
CA LEU A 119 -7.06 -2.70 12.15
C LEU A 119 -6.62 -4.09 12.62
N ASP A 120 -5.44 -4.57 12.20
CA ASP A 120 -4.97 -5.95 12.40
C ASP A 120 -5.94 -7.01 11.81
N GLU A 121 -6.69 -6.63 10.77
CA GLU A 121 -7.69 -7.48 10.08
C GLU A 121 -7.19 -7.97 8.70
N VAL A 122 -5.90 -8.24 8.56
CA VAL A 122 -5.26 -8.72 7.31
C VAL A 122 -5.98 -9.90 6.65
N PRO A 123 -6.55 -10.90 7.37
CA PRO A 123 -7.33 -11.95 6.74
C PRO A 123 -8.50 -11.45 5.88
N ALA A 124 -9.05 -10.27 6.19
CA ALA A 124 -10.11 -9.65 5.39
C ALA A 124 -9.63 -9.21 4.00
N THR A 125 -8.38 -8.79 3.87
CA THR A 125 -7.73 -8.48 2.57
C THR A 125 -7.70 -9.70 1.67
N ILE A 126 -7.24 -10.85 2.18
CA ILE A 126 -7.19 -12.10 1.42
C ILE A 126 -8.59 -12.57 1.03
N ALA A 127 -9.54 -12.51 1.98
CA ALA A 127 -10.92 -12.87 1.71
C ALA A 127 -11.53 -11.99 0.61
N LEU A 128 -11.29 -10.67 0.63
CA LEU A 128 -11.73 -9.77 -0.44
C LEU A 128 -11.06 -10.14 -1.77
N PHE A 129 -9.75 -10.36 -1.79
CA PHE A 129 -9.04 -10.74 -3.02
C PHE A 129 -9.61 -12.02 -3.64
N LYS A 130 -9.88 -13.06 -2.83
CA LYS A 130 -10.51 -14.31 -3.28
C LYS A 130 -11.92 -14.09 -3.85
N ARG A 131 -12.71 -13.18 -3.26
CA ARG A 131 -14.02 -12.82 -3.83
C ARG A 131 -13.89 -12.08 -5.16
N LEU A 132 -12.91 -11.17 -5.27
CA LEU A 132 -12.62 -10.49 -6.54
C LEU A 132 -12.12 -11.48 -7.60
N ASP A 133 -11.28 -12.44 -7.22
CA ASP A 133 -10.82 -13.50 -8.12
C ASP A 133 -12.00 -14.25 -8.78
N THR A 134 -13.06 -14.49 -8.01
CA THR A 134 -14.25 -15.18 -8.48
C THR A 134 -15.20 -14.29 -9.28
N LYS A 135 -15.46 -13.07 -8.79
CA LYS A 135 -16.51 -12.19 -9.33
C LYS A 135 -15.99 -11.24 -10.42
N GLN A 136 -14.75 -10.77 -10.28
CA GLN A 136 -14.13 -9.69 -11.05
C GLN A 136 -12.67 -10.04 -11.42
N PRO A 137 -12.37 -11.13 -12.12
CA PRO A 137 -10.99 -11.62 -12.31
C PRO A 137 -10.08 -10.60 -13.01
N ALA A 138 -10.60 -9.78 -13.91
CA ALA A 138 -9.85 -8.71 -14.56
C ALA A 138 -9.48 -7.56 -13.58
N LEU A 139 -10.31 -7.30 -12.58
CA LEU A 139 -10.01 -6.37 -11.51
C LEU A 139 -9.02 -6.99 -10.51
N ALA A 140 -9.21 -8.26 -10.14
CA ALA A 140 -8.29 -9.00 -9.27
C ALA A 140 -6.86 -9.01 -9.83
N GLN A 141 -6.69 -9.19 -11.15
CA GLN A 141 -5.37 -9.07 -11.79
C GLN A 141 -4.69 -7.73 -11.53
N LYS A 142 -5.45 -6.64 -11.52
CA LYS A 142 -4.92 -5.29 -11.22
C LYS A 142 -4.69 -5.07 -9.73
N CYS A 143 -5.46 -5.73 -8.87
CA CYS A 143 -5.33 -5.66 -7.40
C CYS A 143 -4.18 -6.54 -6.88
N PHE A 144 -3.70 -7.52 -7.66
CA PHE A 144 -2.67 -8.46 -7.23
C PHE A 144 -1.40 -7.77 -6.69
N ALA A 145 -0.99 -6.66 -7.30
CA ALA A 145 0.17 -5.89 -6.84
C ALA A 145 0.06 -5.43 -5.37
N TYR A 146 -1.17 -5.22 -4.87
CA TYR A 146 -1.45 -4.81 -3.49
C TYR A 146 -1.75 -6.00 -2.55
N ALA A 147 -2.13 -7.16 -3.10
CA ALA A 147 -2.46 -8.35 -2.33
C ALA A 147 -1.28 -9.32 -2.16
N ARG A 148 -0.26 -9.22 -3.02
CA ARG A 148 0.79 -10.23 -3.17
C ARG A 148 1.57 -10.51 -1.88
N GLU A 149 1.88 -9.48 -1.09
CA GLU A 149 2.64 -9.63 0.14
C GLU A 149 1.87 -10.44 1.17
N GLU A 150 0.58 -10.17 1.31
CA GLU A 150 -0.28 -10.91 2.22
C GLU A 150 -0.55 -12.35 1.75
N LEU A 151 -0.68 -12.56 0.44
CA LEU A 151 -0.82 -13.89 -0.13
C LEU A 151 0.45 -14.72 0.10
N LEU A 152 1.63 -14.13 -0.05
CA LEU A 152 2.92 -14.75 0.27
C LEU A 152 3.03 -15.06 1.77
N ALA A 153 2.80 -14.08 2.61
CA ALA A 153 2.93 -14.21 4.06
C ALA A 153 2.01 -15.30 4.65
N ARG A 154 0.86 -15.53 4.01
CA ARG A 154 -0.12 -16.55 4.43
C ARG A 154 0.00 -17.88 3.70
N GLY A 155 0.94 -18.01 2.76
CA GLY A 155 1.15 -19.26 2.02
C GLY A 155 -0.01 -19.62 1.07
N GLU A 156 -0.69 -18.62 0.50
CA GLU A 156 -1.82 -18.77 -0.41
C GLU A 156 -1.34 -19.17 -1.82
N ALA A 157 -0.65 -20.30 -1.93
CA ALA A 157 0.16 -20.70 -3.07
C ALA A 157 -0.61 -20.79 -4.38
N GLU A 158 -1.82 -21.37 -4.39
CA GLU A 158 -2.61 -21.55 -5.60
C GLU A 158 -3.05 -20.23 -6.21
N ILE A 159 -3.62 -19.35 -5.38
CA ILE A 159 -4.10 -18.06 -5.86
C ILE A 159 -2.92 -17.12 -6.16
N PHE A 160 -1.82 -17.22 -5.42
CA PHE A 160 -0.60 -16.48 -5.73
C PHE A 160 -0.05 -16.89 -7.10
N ALA A 161 0.13 -18.19 -7.37
CA ALA A 161 0.64 -18.70 -8.63
C ALA A 161 -0.26 -18.34 -9.82
N LYS A 162 -1.57 -18.31 -9.63
CA LYS A 162 -2.53 -17.89 -10.67
C LYS A 162 -2.20 -16.50 -11.24
N TYR A 163 -1.75 -15.57 -10.40
CA TYR A 163 -1.50 -14.18 -10.78
C TYR A 163 -0.02 -13.85 -10.98
N ALA A 164 0.87 -14.46 -10.20
CA ALA A 164 2.31 -14.29 -10.30
C ALA A 164 2.94 -15.14 -11.41
N GLY A 165 2.30 -16.26 -11.77
CA GLY A 165 2.86 -17.27 -12.65
C GLY A 165 3.83 -18.21 -11.93
N ASP A 166 4.80 -18.73 -12.65
CA ASP A 166 5.83 -19.63 -12.12
C ASP A 166 6.72 -18.94 -11.09
N PHE A 167 6.96 -19.60 -9.95
CA PHE A 167 7.70 -19.03 -8.81
C PHE A 167 9.16 -18.69 -9.15
N MET A 168 9.83 -19.50 -9.98
CA MET A 168 11.20 -19.23 -10.41
C MET A 168 11.27 -17.97 -11.27
N THR A 169 10.36 -17.85 -12.24
CA THR A 169 10.25 -16.69 -13.11
C THR A 169 9.91 -15.43 -12.32
N TYR A 170 8.95 -15.53 -11.38
CA TYR A 170 8.57 -14.43 -10.50
C TYR A 170 9.78 -13.94 -9.68
N LEU A 171 10.48 -14.88 -9.02
CA LEU A 171 11.63 -14.54 -8.18
C LEU A 171 12.78 -13.93 -9.00
N ALA A 172 13.06 -14.46 -10.17
CA ALA A 172 14.08 -13.89 -11.07
C ALA A 172 13.75 -12.45 -11.46
N GLN A 173 12.48 -12.12 -11.68
CA GLN A 173 12.03 -10.76 -11.96
C GLN A 173 12.19 -9.84 -10.74
N GLU A 174 11.90 -10.32 -9.53
CA GLU A 174 12.08 -9.54 -8.30
C GLU A 174 13.58 -9.26 -8.06
N ILE A 175 14.47 -10.24 -8.26
CA ILE A 175 15.92 -10.05 -8.19
C ILE A 175 16.38 -8.99 -9.20
N ALA A 176 15.92 -9.09 -10.46
CA ALA A 176 16.26 -8.13 -11.49
C ALA A 176 15.78 -6.72 -11.16
N ARG A 177 14.58 -6.59 -10.59
CA ARG A 177 14.00 -5.31 -10.13
C ARG A 177 14.82 -4.71 -9.00
N HIS A 178 15.18 -5.51 -7.99
CA HIS A 178 16.07 -5.08 -6.90
C HIS A 178 17.37 -4.55 -7.43
N ASN A 179 18.06 -5.30 -8.30
CA ASN A 179 19.35 -4.92 -8.86
C ASN A 179 19.27 -3.62 -9.67
N HIS A 180 18.20 -3.45 -10.47
CA HIS A 180 17.96 -2.22 -11.23
C HIS A 180 17.74 -1.02 -10.29
N THR A 181 16.88 -1.17 -9.27
CA THR A 181 16.60 -0.12 -8.30
C THR A 181 17.83 0.26 -7.49
N ALA A 182 18.60 -0.74 -7.03
CA ALA A 182 19.85 -0.51 -6.30
C ALA A 182 20.87 0.28 -7.12
N LYS A 183 21.02 -0.07 -8.41
CA LYS A 183 21.86 0.67 -9.35
C LYS A 183 21.38 2.11 -9.49
N THR A 184 20.10 2.32 -9.74
CA THR A 184 19.49 3.66 -9.90
C THR A 184 19.68 4.53 -8.66
N TYR A 185 19.46 3.99 -7.46
CA TYR A 185 19.65 4.72 -6.21
C TYR A 185 21.10 5.18 -6.00
N LYS A 186 22.07 4.32 -6.35
CA LYS A 186 23.50 4.67 -6.28
C LYS A 186 23.87 5.75 -7.30
N GLU A 187 23.43 5.60 -8.55
CA GLU A 187 23.72 6.56 -9.63
C GLU A 187 23.12 7.93 -9.37
N GLN A 188 21.89 7.99 -8.86
CA GLN A 188 21.17 9.22 -8.54
C GLN A 188 21.53 9.80 -7.15
N LYS A 189 22.41 9.13 -6.39
CA LYS A 189 22.81 9.53 -5.03
C LYS A 189 21.60 9.78 -4.13
N VAL A 190 20.61 8.88 -4.20
CA VAL A 190 19.40 8.96 -3.39
C VAL A 190 19.76 9.00 -1.90
N MET A 191 19.17 9.91 -1.15
CA MET A 191 19.37 9.98 0.30
C MET A 191 18.99 8.64 0.95
N MET A 192 19.87 8.12 1.82
CA MET A 192 19.72 6.81 2.49
C MET A 192 19.68 5.61 1.52
N ALA A 193 20.25 5.73 0.32
CA ALA A 193 20.26 4.66 -0.69
C ALA A 193 20.69 3.29 -0.12
N GLU A 194 21.76 3.25 0.66
CA GLU A 194 22.28 2.00 1.24
C GLU A 194 21.24 1.31 2.13
N ARG A 195 20.55 2.07 2.98
CA ARG A 195 19.49 1.54 3.85
C ARG A 195 18.29 1.04 3.04
N LEU A 196 17.88 1.77 2.01
CA LEU A 196 16.78 1.37 1.13
C LEU A 196 17.11 0.10 0.35
N ILE A 197 18.35 -0.04 -0.11
CA ILE A 197 18.84 -1.22 -0.82
C ILE A 197 18.87 -2.43 0.13
N GLU A 198 19.38 -2.26 1.36
CA GLU A 198 19.42 -3.35 2.34
C GLU A 198 18.02 -3.80 2.76
N ASN A 199 17.08 -2.88 2.99
CA ASN A 199 15.69 -3.22 3.27
C ASN A 199 15.07 -4.03 2.13
N SER A 200 15.25 -3.58 0.88
CA SER A 200 14.75 -4.30 -0.30
C SER A 200 15.38 -5.69 -0.48
N LYS A 201 16.64 -5.86 -0.07
CA LYS A 201 17.31 -7.16 -0.05
C LYS A 201 16.67 -8.09 1.01
N GLU A 202 16.40 -7.59 2.21
CA GLU A 202 15.72 -8.35 3.26
C GLU A 202 14.30 -8.79 2.85
N GLU A 203 13.57 -7.91 2.18
CA GLU A 203 12.26 -8.25 1.58
C GLU A 203 12.38 -9.37 0.56
N LEU A 204 13.41 -9.33 -0.30
CA LEU A 204 13.65 -10.34 -1.32
C LEU A 204 14.01 -11.70 -0.71
N ILE A 205 14.85 -11.73 0.33
CA ILE A 205 15.17 -12.96 1.07
C ILE A 205 13.91 -13.54 1.73
N THR A 206 13.10 -12.70 2.36
CA THR A 206 11.82 -13.10 2.96
C THR A 206 10.87 -13.68 1.92
N THR A 207 10.71 -13.02 0.78
CA THR A 207 9.92 -13.51 -0.37
C THR A 207 10.41 -14.87 -0.85
N THR A 208 11.71 -15.06 -0.96
CA THR A 208 12.31 -16.35 -1.36
C THR A 208 11.95 -17.46 -0.40
N LEU A 209 12.06 -17.20 0.91
CA LEU A 209 11.73 -18.20 1.94
C LEU A 209 10.24 -18.56 1.92
N GLN A 210 9.36 -17.59 1.72
CA GLN A 210 7.92 -17.80 1.59
C GLN A 210 7.57 -18.63 0.35
N LEU A 211 8.16 -18.31 -0.81
CA LEU A 211 7.98 -19.09 -2.05
C LEU A 211 8.50 -20.52 -1.89
N ALA A 212 9.65 -20.70 -1.25
CA ALA A 212 10.23 -22.02 -0.99
C ALA A 212 9.35 -22.84 -0.04
N ASP A 213 8.78 -22.23 1.00
CA ASP A 213 7.82 -22.88 1.90
C ASP A 213 6.54 -23.31 1.16
N MET A 214 5.99 -22.43 0.31
CA MET A 214 4.84 -22.77 -0.54
C MET A 214 5.15 -23.95 -1.46
N ALA A 215 6.29 -23.93 -2.15
CA ALA A 215 6.71 -25.02 -3.04
C ALA A 215 6.87 -26.34 -2.26
N THR A 216 7.45 -26.29 -1.07
CA THR A 216 7.61 -27.48 -0.20
C THR A 216 6.25 -28.05 0.22
N LYS A 217 5.32 -27.20 0.64
CA LYS A 217 3.96 -27.60 1.03
C LYS A 217 3.16 -28.21 -0.13
N GLN A 218 3.49 -27.84 -1.36
CA GLN A 218 2.92 -28.44 -2.58
C GLN A 218 3.64 -29.72 -3.04
N GLY A 219 4.65 -30.19 -2.30
CA GLY A 219 5.45 -31.38 -2.66
C GLY A 219 6.57 -31.13 -3.67
N HIS A 220 6.92 -29.87 -3.94
CA HIS A 220 7.94 -29.44 -4.90
C HIS A 220 9.26 -29.06 -4.22
N ALA A 221 9.86 -29.99 -3.45
CA ALA A 221 11.08 -29.74 -2.69
C ALA A 221 12.27 -29.29 -3.58
N ASP A 222 12.41 -29.85 -4.77
CA ASP A 222 13.45 -29.44 -5.73
C ASP A 222 13.29 -27.98 -6.16
N THR A 223 12.05 -27.53 -6.37
CA THR A 223 11.77 -26.12 -6.68
C THR A 223 12.12 -25.22 -5.50
N ALA A 224 11.80 -25.64 -4.28
CA ALA A 224 12.14 -24.89 -3.07
C ALA A 224 13.65 -24.70 -2.92
N ALA A 225 14.45 -25.76 -3.17
CA ALA A 225 15.91 -25.68 -3.16
C ALA A 225 16.45 -24.70 -4.23
N LYS A 226 15.95 -24.80 -5.47
CA LYS A 226 16.34 -23.91 -6.57
C LYS A 226 15.99 -22.44 -6.31
N LEU A 227 14.85 -22.15 -5.69
CA LEU A 227 14.47 -20.77 -5.32
C LEU A 227 15.50 -20.18 -4.34
N LYS A 228 15.90 -20.95 -3.32
CA LYS A 228 16.92 -20.52 -2.36
C LYS A 228 18.29 -20.33 -3.02
N GLU A 229 18.71 -21.26 -3.88
CA GLU A 229 19.97 -21.20 -4.62
C GLU A 229 20.03 -19.94 -5.50
N LEU A 230 18.98 -19.67 -6.28
CA LEU A 230 18.89 -18.50 -7.15
C LEU A 230 19.12 -17.18 -6.38
N THR A 231 18.52 -17.04 -5.19
CA THR A 231 18.71 -15.84 -4.40
C THR A 231 20.06 -15.83 -3.69
N PHE A 232 20.54 -16.99 -3.23
CA PHE A 232 21.85 -17.12 -2.58
C PHE A 232 23.02 -16.73 -3.50
N GLU A 233 22.96 -17.03 -4.80
CA GLU A 233 23.95 -16.62 -5.78
C GLU A 233 24.10 -15.10 -5.86
N SER A 234 22.99 -14.37 -5.74
CA SER A 234 22.98 -12.90 -5.78
C SER A 234 23.25 -12.27 -4.41
N PHE A 235 22.76 -12.90 -3.35
CA PHE A 235 22.76 -12.39 -1.97
C PHE A 235 23.06 -13.54 -1.01
N PRO A 236 24.36 -13.86 -0.76
CA PRO A 236 24.73 -14.91 0.19
C PRO A 236 24.18 -14.63 1.59
N ASP A 237 23.21 -15.45 2.04
CA ASP A 237 22.59 -15.37 3.36
C ASP A 237 22.45 -16.78 3.95
N PRO A 238 22.81 -17.00 5.24
CA PRO A 238 22.71 -18.32 5.88
C PRO A 238 21.32 -18.95 5.83
N ARG A 239 20.24 -18.15 5.83
CA ARG A 239 18.84 -18.59 5.77
C ARG A 239 18.47 -19.28 4.45
N LEU A 240 19.22 -18.99 3.39
CA LEU A 240 19.00 -19.52 2.04
C LEU A 240 19.78 -20.81 1.78
N LYS A 241 20.67 -21.22 2.69
CA LYS A 241 21.39 -22.49 2.53
C LYS A 241 20.39 -23.65 2.51
N PRO A 242 20.58 -24.59 1.58
CA PRO A 242 19.76 -25.81 1.52
C PRO A 242 19.84 -26.65 2.77
#